data_4ab3f630698c0ef47f561d184299d892
#
_entry.id   4ab3f630698c0ef47f561d184299d892
#
_cell.length_a   1.000
_cell.length_b   1.000
_cell.length_c   1.000
_cell.angle_alpha   90.00
_cell.angle_beta   90.00
_cell.angle_gamma   90.00
#
_symmetry.space_group_name_H-M   'P 1'
#
loop_
_entity.id
_entity.type
_entity.pdbx_description
1 polymer ?
#
loop_
_entity_poly.entity_id
_entity_poly.type
_entity_poly.pdbx_seq_one_letter_code
_entity_poly.pdbx_strand_id
1 'polypeptide(L)'
;LEPLKKNTAPAIISSTLISDIKINQPVIFLPSDHYLPEKNKFNKILKSNLLNLNNKNIFIFGIKPKAPNSDYGYLLSRKTNKNINKVFKFIEKPQEKKAKKIISQKGYWNSGIVLARKDSIINNTKKVQKNLFNLCLNAIIKSKSRNNTINLNKKYFNKIKAISFDYAVLEKAKEINSISLNLNWSDLGSWKEIFNVIKSKTTKTYIKKNTFHRPWGNYKNYFKGDSFLLKELIVNKKSSISLQKHYHRAEHWTVASGRPKITIGKKVFFKEINESVFIPSGSIHRIENIYNVPVRIIEAQLGNILKETDIVRYKDAYGRVK
;
A
#
# COMPACT_ATOMS: atom_id res chain seq x y z
N LEU A 1 -0.88 -12.06 18.46
CA LEU A 1 0.31 -11.39 17.96
C LEU A 1 1.26 -12.38 17.29
N GLU A 2 1.73 -12.06 16.10
CA GLU A 2 2.77 -12.80 15.40
C GLU A 2 4.15 -12.40 15.94
N PRO A 3 5.05 -13.34 16.28
CA PRO A 3 6.36 -13.02 16.82
C PRO A 3 7.35 -12.48 15.76
N LEU A 4 7.07 -12.69 14.46
CA LEU A 4 7.88 -12.25 13.31
C LEU A 4 6.99 -11.96 12.09
N LYS A 5 7.45 -11.08 11.20
CA LYS A 5 6.81 -10.88 9.90
C LYS A 5 7.08 -12.08 8.98
N LYS A 6 6.02 -12.80 8.56
CA LYS A 6 6.10 -13.98 7.70
C LYS A 6 5.21 -13.89 6.46
N ASN A 7 4.80 -12.66 6.08
CA ASN A 7 3.92 -12.37 4.96
C ASN A 7 2.47 -12.85 5.23
N THR A 8 1.57 -12.79 4.25
CA THR A 8 0.11 -12.89 4.44
C THR A 8 -0.41 -14.31 4.68
N ALA A 9 0.27 -15.37 4.22
CA ALA A 9 -0.24 -16.74 4.40
C ALA A 9 -0.34 -17.15 5.88
N PRO A 10 0.71 -17.03 6.72
CA PRO A 10 0.58 -17.38 8.14
C PRO A 10 -0.44 -16.51 8.85
N ALA A 11 -0.55 -15.23 8.51
CA ALA A 11 -1.52 -14.32 9.10
C ALA A 11 -2.97 -14.78 8.84
N ILE A 12 -3.32 -15.05 7.58
CA ILE A 12 -4.64 -15.53 7.17
C ILE A 12 -4.96 -16.88 7.81
N ILE A 13 -4.02 -17.83 7.76
CA ILE A 13 -4.21 -19.17 8.32
C ILE A 13 -4.41 -19.09 9.84
N SER A 14 -3.54 -18.39 10.54
CA SER A 14 -3.60 -18.28 12.00
C SER A 14 -4.87 -17.55 12.46
N SER A 15 -5.26 -16.45 11.81
CA SER A 15 -6.49 -15.72 12.10
C SER A 15 -7.72 -16.60 11.87
N THR A 16 -7.73 -17.39 10.80
CA THR A 16 -8.81 -18.34 10.51
C THR A 16 -8.94 -19.41 11.61
N LEU A 17 -7.82 -19.93 12.08
CA LEU A 17 -7.80 -20.99 13.11
C LEU A 17 -8.20 -20.49 14.50
N ILE A 18 -7.79 -19.26 14.86
CA ILE A 18 -8.08 -18.66 16.18
C ILE A 18 -9.53 -18.19 16.30
N SER A 19 -10.16 -17.78 15.18
CA SER A 19 -11.49 -17.17 15.21
C SER A 19 -12.55 -18.09 15.83
N ASP A 20 -13.41 -17.55 16.71
CA ASP A 20 -14.47 -18.28 17.40
C ASP A 20 -15.74 -18.48 16.55
N ILE A 21 -15.73 -18.03 15.30
CA ILE A 21 -16.86 -18.22 14.39
C ILE A 21 -17.05 -19.69 14.01
N LYS A 22 -18.31 -20.08 13.74
CA LYS A 22 -18.63 -21.44 13.30
C LYS A 22 -17.87 -21.81 12.03
N ILE A 23 -17.57 -23.09 11.86
CA ILE A 23 -16.72 -23.61 10.79
C ILE A 23 -17.24 -23.29 9.36
N ASN A 24 -18.54 -23.18 9.21
CA ASN A 24 -19.21 -22.88 7.94
C ASN A 24 -19.47 -21.37 7.70
N GLN A 25 -19.09 -20.51 8.63
CA GLN A 25 -19.31 -19.06 8.47
C GLN A 25 -18.32 -18.41 7.50
N PRO A 26 -18.76 -17.34 6.82
CA PRO A 26 -17.88 -16.57 5.94
C PRO A 26 -16.85 -15.77 6.73
N VAL A 27 -15.66 -15.69 6.17
CA VAL A 27 -14.56 -14.82 6.60
C VAL A 27 -14.11 -13.97 5.44
N ILE A 28 -13.75 -12.72 5.72
CA ILE A 28 -13.15 -11.83 4.75
C ILE A 28 -11.82 -11.31 5.28
N PHE A 29 -10.80 -11.33 4.45
CA PHE A 29 -9.50 -10.72 4.72
C PHE A 29 -9.32 -9.50 3.83
N LEU A 30 -9.09 -8.37 4.45
CA LEU A 30 -8.92 -7.07 3.81
C LEU A 30 -7.52 -6.55 4.12
N PRO A 31 -6.72 -6.17 3.11
CA PRO A 31 -5.50 -5.40 3.36
C PRO A 31 -5.84 -4.07 4.06
N SER A 32 -5.07 -3.73 5.10
CA SER A 32 -5.36 -2.56 5.95
C SER A 32 -4.96 -1.23 5.32
N ASP A 33 -4.09 -1.28 4.32
CA ASP A 33 -3.47 -0.15 3.62
C ASP A 33 -4.11 0.17 2.27
N HIS A 34 -5.16 -0.56 1.87
CA HIS A 34 -5.85 -0.32 0.62
C HIS A 34 -6.92 0.77 0.71
N TYR A 35 -7.01 1.56 -0.33
CA TYR A 35 -8.03 2.58 -0.49
C TYR A 35 -9.24 2.06 -1.27
N LEU A 36 -10.41 2.05 -0.63
CA LEU A 36 -11.68 1.65 -1.22
C LEU A 36 -12.80 2.60 -0.75
N PRO A 37 -13.04 3.72 -1.45
CA PRO A 37 -13.96 4.78 -0.97
C PRO A 37 -15.44 4.40 -1.03
N GLU A 38 -15.83 3.50 -1.94
CA GLU A 38 -17.22 3.16 -2.23
C GLU A 38 -17.75 2.03 -1.33
N LYS A 39 -17.65 2.23 0.00
CA LYS A 39 -17.96 1.22 1.04
C LYS A 39 -19.34 0.57 0.86
N ASN A 40 -20.38 1.37 0.57
CA ASN A 40 -21.76 0.86 0.43
C ASN A 40 -21.92 -0.05 -0.80
N LYS A 41 -21.27 0.28 -1.92
CA LYS A 41 -21.29 -0.58 -3.12
C LYS A 41 -20.52 -1.87 -2.86
N PHE A 42 -19.36 -1.79 -2.20
CA PHE A 42 -18.57 -2.96 -1.81
C PHE A 42 -19.39 -3.90 -0.91
N ASN A 43 -20.04 -3.36 0.13
CA ASN A 43 -20.88 -4.14 1.04
C ASN A 43 -22.06 -4.82 0.31
N LYS A 44 -22.69 -4.17 -0.68
CA LYS A 44 -23.72 -4.81 -1.52
C LYS A 44 -23.15 -5.98 -2.31
N ILE A 45 -21.95 -5.82 -2.91
CA ILE A 45 -21.26 -6.89 -3.64
C ILE A 45 -20.95 -8.07 -2.71
N LEU A 46 -20.45 -7.80 -1.50
CA LEU A 46 -20.19 -8.85 -0.50
C LEU A 46 -21.47 -9.62 -0.18
N LYS A 47 -22.52 -8.92 0.25
CA LYS A 47 -23.79 -9.54 0.69
C LYS A 47 -24.41 -10.41 -0.42
N SER A 48 -24.39 -9.95 -1.67
CA SER A 48 -24.95 -10.69 -2.81
C SER A 48 -24.18 -11.98 -3.16
N ASN A 49 -22.95 -12.13 -2.66
CA ASN A 49 -22.12 -13.29 -2.96
C ASN A 49 -21.96 -14.26 -1.79
N LEU A 50 -22.46 -13.93 -0.60
CA LEU A 50 -22.34 -14.81 0.57
C LEU A 50 -22.96 -16.20 0.38
N LEU A 51 -24.12 -16.28 -0.28
CA LEU A 51 -24.82 -17.55 -0.55
C LEU A 51 -24.06 -18.46 -1.53
N ASN A 52 -23.10 -17.93 -2.29
CA ASN A 52 -22.30 -18.70 -3.24
C ASN A 52 -21.08 -19.37 -2.58
N LEU A 53 -20.84 -19.10 -1.30
CA LEU A 53 -19.72 -19.68 -0.55
C LEU A 53 -20.02 -21.13 -0.18
N ASN A 54 -19.03 -21.99 -0.32
CA ASN A 54 -19.07 -23.38 0.12
C ASN A 54 -17.74 -23.80 0.76
N ASN A 55 -17.61 -25.04 1.17
CA ASN A 55 -16.42 -25.58 1.85
C ASN A 55 -15.21 -25.85 0.93
N LYS A 56 -15.29 -25.51 -0.35
CA LYS A 56 -14.23 -25.74 -1.35
C LYS A 56 -13.73 -24.46 -1.99
N ASN A 57 -14.63 -23.49 -2.24
CA ASN A 57 -14.29 -22.31 -3.03
C ASN A 57 -13.70 -21.19 -2.19
N ILE A 58 -12.80 -20.44 -2.82
CA ILE A 58 -12.26 -19.16 -2.33
C ILE A 58 -12.61 -18.10 -3.37
N PHE A 59 -13.18 -16.99 -2.93
CA PHE A 59 -13.44 -15.83 -3.77
C PHE A 59 -12.34 -14.78 -3.58
N ILE A 60 -11.86 -14.27 -4.68
CA ILE A 60 -10.94 -13.13 -4.73
C ILE A 60 -11.55 -12.02 -5.57
N PHE A 61 -11.09 -10.79 -5.40
CA PHE A 61 -11.69 -9.64 -6.06
C PHE A 61 -10.77 -9.12 -7.15
N GLY A 62 -11.29 -9.08 -8.38
CA GLY A 62 -10.57 -8.62 -9.56
C GLY A 62 -10.84 -7.16 -9.86
N ILE A 63 -9.78 -6.37 -10.03
CA ILE A 63 -9.82 -4.97 -10.47
C ILE A 63 -9.45 -4.90 -11.95
N LYS A 64 -10.22 -4.15 -12.73
CA LYS A 64 -9.89 -3.94 -14.15
C LYS A 64 -8.58 -3.14 -14.27
N PRO A 65 -7.55 -3.68 -14.92
CA PRO A 65 -6.27 -3.00 -15.07
C PRO A 65 -6.41 -1.70 -15.87
N LYS A 66 -5.75 -0.65 -15.42
CA LYS A 66 -5.63 0.64 -16.15
C LYS A 66 -4.36 0.69 -16.99
N ALA A 67 -3.32 -0.02 -16.57
CA ALA A 67 -2.01 -0.12 -17.23
C ALA A 67 -1.31 -1.40 -16.78
N PRO A 68 -0.27 -1.88 -17.48
CA PRO A 68 0.58 -2.95 -16.98
C PRO A 68 1.29 -2.50 -15.70
N ASN A 69 1.26 -3.38 -14.68
CA ASN A 69 1.97 -3.16 -13.42
C ASN A 69 2.54 -4.49 -12.93
N SER A 70 3.85 -4.52 -12.70
CA SER A 70 4.58 -5.73 -12.27
C SER A 70 4.48 -5.98 -10.75
N ASP A 71 3.92 -5.04 -9.98
CA ASP A 71 3.79 -5.17 -8.54
C ASP A 71 2.52 -5.93 -8.13
N TYR A 72 1.59 -6.15 -9.07
CA TYR A 72 0.31 -6.81 -8.81
C TYR A 72 0.28 -8.26 -9.28
N GLY A 73 -0.52 -9.05 -8.57
CA GLY A 73 -1.00 -10.34 -9.07
C GLY A 73 -2.08 -10.17 -10.13
N TYR A 74 -2.16 -11.11 -11.05
CA TYR A 74 -3.14 -11.12 -12.14
C TYR A 74 -3.96 -12.39 -12.16
N LEU A 75 -5.22 -12.28 -12.58
CA LEU A 75 -6.11 -13.40 -12.78
C LEU A 75 -6.64 -13.44 -14.22
N LEU A 76 -6.66 -14.65 -14.78
CA LEU A 76 -7.44 -14.98 -15.96
C LEU A 76 -8.63 -15.83 -15.53
N SER A 77 -9.83 -15.41 -15.92
CA SER A 77 -11.07 -16.07 -15.49
C SER A 77 -12.07 -16.19 -16.64
N ARG A 78 -12.95 -17.19 -16.54
CA ARG A 78 -14.08 -17.38 -17.44
C ARG A 78 -15.37 -17.07 -16.68
N LYS A 79 -16.27 -16.35 -17.31
CA LYS A 79 -17.58 -16.01 -16.75
C LYS A 79 -18.38 -17.29 -16.52
N THR A 80 -18.93 -17.45 -15.32
CA THR A 80 -19.84 -18.56 -14.98
C THR A 80 -21.26 -18.09 -14.73
N ASN A 81 -21.42 -17.01 -13.93
CA ASN A 81 -22.70 -16.39 -13.60
C ASN A 81 -22.59 -14.86 -13.72
N LYS A 82 -23.72 -14.13 -13.52
CA LYS A 82 -23.77 -12.66 -13.69
C LYS A 82 -22.62 -11.90 -13.05
N ASN A 83 -22.12 -12.33 -11.88
CA ASN A 83 -21.09 -11.61 -11.10
C ASN A 83 -19.90 -12.47 -10.68
N ILE A 84 -19.89 -13.77 -11.03
CA ILE A 84 -18.86 -14.71 -10.59
C ILE A 84 -18.13 -15.25 -11.82
N ASN A 85 -16.82 -15.29 -11.76
CA ASN A 85 -15.98 -15.86 -12.78
C ASN A 85 -15.12 -16.96 -12.17
N LYS A 86 -14.98 -18.11 -12.85
CA LYS A 86 -14.05 -19.18 -12.46
C LYS A 86 -12.63 -18.78 -12.86
N VAL A 87 -11.72 -18.69 -11.91
CA VAL A 87 -10.30 -18.43 -12.18
C VAL A 87 -9.65 -19.72 -12.68
N PHE A 88 -9.03 -19.66 -13.84
CA PHE A 88 -8.28 -20.78 -14.41
C PHE A 88 -6.76 -20.54 -14.39
N LYS A 89 -6.33 -19.29 -14.17
CA LYS A 89 -4.91 -18.96 -14.04
C LYS A 89 -4.72 -17.77 -13.13
N PHE A 90 -3.89 -17.94 -12.11
CA PHE A 90 -3.38 -16.90 -11.25
C PHE A 90 -1.88 -16.70 -11.52
N ILE A 91 -1.40 -15.47 -11.57
CA ILE A 91 -0.02 -15.14 -11.87
C ILE A 91 0.40 -14.00 -10.98
N GLU A 92 1.28 -14.28 -10.04
CA GLU A 92 1.78 -13.26 -9.11
C GLU A 92 2.94 -12.49 -9.74
N LYS A 93 2.87 -11.17 -9.70
CA LYS A 93 3.93 -10.23 -10.09
C LYS A 93 4.62 -10.56 -11.41
N PRO A 94 3.89 -10.63 -12.54
CA PRO A 94 4.49 -10.95 -13.83
C PRO A 94 5.37 -9.81 -14.32
N GLN A 95 6.38 -10.13 -15.14
CA GLN A 95 7.12 -9.12 -15.88
C GLN A 95 6.19 -8.31 -16.80
N GLU A 96 6.53 -7.07 -17.10
CA GLU A 96 5.69 -6.13 -17.84
C GLU A 96 5.17 -6.68 -19.17
N LYS A 97 6.02 -7.34 -19.97
CA LYS A 97 5.63 -8.00 -21.23
C LYS A 97 4.51 -9.03 -21.03
N LYS A 98 4.60 -9.81 -19.95
CA LYS A 98 3.57 -10.81 -19.60
C LYS A 98 2.31 -10.15 -19.07
N ALA A 99 2.44 -9.08 -18.28
CA ALA A 99 1.32 -8.26 -17.80
C ALA A 99 0.52 -7.67 -18.97
N LYS A 100 1.17 -7.09 -19.98
CA LYS A 100 0.52 -6.60 -21.22
C LYS A 100 -0.29 -7.70 -21.92
N LYS A 101 0.29 -8.92 -22.03
CA LYS A 101 -0.41 -10.08 -22.64
C LYS A 101 -1.64 -10.50 -21.81
N ILE A 102 -1.55 -10.49 -20.48
CA ILE A 102 -2.68 -10.84 -19.62
C ILE A 102 -3.82 -9.81 -19.76
N ILE A 103 -3.50 -8.52 -19.83
CA ILE A 103 -4.47 -7.44 -20.03
C ILE A 103 -5.17 -7.60 -21.39
N SER A 104 -4.46 -7.91 -22.47
CA SER A 104 -5.07 -8.15 -23.79
C SER A 104 -6.04 -9.34 -23.78
N GLN A 105 -5.84 -10.31 -22.88
CA GLN A 105 -6.74 -11.43 -22.63
C GLN A 105 -7.88 -11.11 -21.66
N LYS A 106 -8.14 -9.82 -21.36
CA LYS A 106 -9.15 -9.34 -20.41
C LYS A 106 -8.91 -9.81 -18.98
N GLY A 107 -7.64 -10.00 -18.58
CA GLY A 107 -7.25 -10.33 -17.22
C GLY A 107 -7.50 -9.18 -16.25
N TYR A 108 -7.59 -9.51 -14.96
CA TYR A 108 -7.82 -8.56 -13.86
C TYR A 108 -6.60 -8.53 -12.94
N TRP A 109 -6.37 -7.41 -12.26
CA TRP A 109 -5.50 -7.37 -11.09
C TRP A 109 -6.15 -8.09 -9.91
N ASN A 110 -5.37 -8.80 -9.11
CA ASN A 110 -5.81 -9.28 -7.81
C ASN A 110 -5.76 -8.13 -6.79
N SER A 111 -6.88 -7.86 -6.13
CA SER A 111 -6.96 -6.81 -5.11
C SER A 111 -6.37 -7.22 -3.75
N GLY A 112 -5.95 -8.47 -3.57
CA GLY A 112 -5.55 -8.99 -2.26
C GLY A 112 -6.70 -9.23 -1.27
N ILE A 113 -7.94 -8.95 -1.65
CA ILE A 113 -9.12 -9.22 -0.83
C ILE A 113 -9.53 -10.68 -1.02
N VAL A 114 -9.70 -11.41 0.09
CA VAL A 114 -10.08 -12.83 0.10
C VAL A 114 -11.38 -13.01 0.88
N LEU A 115 -12.37 -13.65 0.26
CA LEU A 115 -13.65 -14.02 0.87
C LEU A 115 -13.87 -15.52 0.74
N ALA A 116 -14.10 -16.22 1.83
CA ALA A 116 -14.37 -17.66 1.83
C ALA A 116 -15.11 -18.06 3.09
N ARG A 117 -15.57 -19.31 3.15
CA ARG A 117 -15.95 -19.91 4.44
C ARG A 117 -14.69 -20.30 5.21
N LYS A 118 -14.78 -20.33 6.54
CA LYS A 118 -13.69 -20.77 7.42
C LYS A 118 -13.15 -22.15 7.03
N ASP A 119 -14.05 -23.12 6.83
CA ASP A 119 -13.68 -24.48 6.39
C ASP A 119 -13.00 -24.51 5.03
N SER A 120 -13.38 -23.64 4.10
CA SER A 120 -12.73 -23.57 2.80
C SER A 120 -11.27 -23.15 2.91
N ILE A 121 -10.95 -22.12 3.71
CA ILE A 121 -9.55 -21.71 3.95
C ILE A 121 -8.75 -22.88 4.56
N ILE A 122 -9.30 -23.54 5.57
CA ILE A 122 -8.68 -24.68 6.24
C ILE A 122 -8.42 -25.83 5.25
N ASN A 123 -9.44 -26.23 4.49
CA ASN A 123 -9.37 -27.37 3.57
C ASN A 123 -8.37 -27.11 2.43
N ASN A 124 -8.44 -25.93 1.79
CA ASN A 124 -7.50 -25.57 0.73
C ASN A 124 -6.08 -25.50 1.27
N THR A 125 -5.84 -24.86 2.42
CA THR A 125 -4.50 -24.78 3.00
C THR A 125 -3.94 -26.16 3.35
N LYS A 126 -4.72 -27.02 4.02
CA LYS A 126 -4.30 -28.39 4.35
C LYS A 126 -3.91 -29.17 3.09
N LYS A 127 -4.68 -28.99 2.00
CA LYS A 127 -4.47 -29.72 0.76
C LYS A 127 -3.18 -29.31 0.04
N VAL A 128 -2.88 -27.99 -0.04
CA VAL A 128 -1.76 -27.51 -0.86
C VAL A 128 -0.52 -27.11 -0.05
N GLN A 129 -0.65 -26.91 1.28
CA GLN A 129 0.42 -26.42 2.17
C GLN A 129 0.32 -27.07 3.57
N LYS A 130 0.27 -28.41 3.61
CA LYS A 130 0.11 -29.18 4.86
C LYS A 130 1.12 -28.81 5.94
N ASN A 131 2.40 -28.64 5.58
CA ASN A 131 3.45 -28.27 6.54
C ASN A 131 3.21 -26.86 7.14
N LEU A 132 2.92 -25.86 6.30
CA LEU A 132 2.60 -24.51 6.74
C LEU A 132 1.39 -24.49 7.67
N PHE A 133 0.34 -25.21 7.29
CA PHE A 133 -0.87 -25.36 8.12
C PHE A 133 -0.52 -25.93 9.51
N ASN A 134 0.24 -27.02 9.57
CA ASN A 134 0.63 -27.65 10.83
C ASN A 134 1.51 -26.73 11.69
N LEU A 135 2.42 -25.97 11.10
CA LEU A 135 3.24 -25.00 11.83
C LEU A 135 2.39 -23.88 12.44
N CYS A 136 1.42 -23.34 11.69
CA CYS A 136 0.47 -22.35 12.21
C CYS A 136 -0.39 -22.95 13.33
N LEU A 137 -0.94 -24.15 13.15
CA LEU A 137 -1.74 -24.83 14.14
C LEU A 137 -0.95 -25.06 15.44
N ASN A 138 0.27 -25.58 15.35
CA ASN A 138 1.13 -25.79 16.52
C ASN A 138 1.52 -24.48 17.21
N ALA A 139 1.74 -23.42 16.44
CA ALA A 139 2.01 -22.09 16.99
C ALA A 139 0.82 -21.56 17.82
N ILE A 140 -0.41 -21.91 17.43
CA ILE A 140 -1.65 -21.55 18.13
C ILE A 140 -1.85 -22.45 19.36
N ILE A 141 -1.79 -23.78 19.22
CA ILE A 141 -1.99 -24.72 20.33
C ILE A 141 -1.02 -24.43 21.49
N LYS A 142 0.21 -24.05 21.17
CA LYS A 142 1.26 -23.70 22.16
C LYS A 142 1.37 -22.19 22.40
N SER A 143 0.35 -21.41 22.04
CA SER A 143 0.28 -19.98 22.30
C SER A 143 0.10 -19.66 23.78
N LYS A 144 0.42 -18.42 24.15
CA LYS A 144 0.13 -17.86 25.49
C LYS A 144 -0.90 -16.75 25.32
N SER A 145 -1.99 -16.85 26.08
CA SER A 145 -3.00 -15.79 26.14
C SER A 145 -2.79 -14.94 27.39
N ARG A 146 -2.81 -13.62 27.22
CA ARG A 146 -2.75 -12.62 28.30
C ARG A 146 -3.51 -11.37 27.89
N ASN A 147 -4.40 -10.85 28.77
CA ASN A 147 -5.13 -9.60 28.54
C ASN A 147 -5.78 -9.51 27.14
N ASN A 148 -6.62 -10.50 26.78
CA ASN A 148 -7.28 -10.61 25.46
C ASN A 148 -6.31 -10.67 24.25
N THR A 149 -5.04 -10.93 24.48
CA THR A 149 -4.03 -11.04 23.44
C THR A 149 -3.49 -12.46 23.38
N ILE A 150 -3.57 -13.07 22.19
CA ILE A 150 -3.00 -14.40 21.91
C ILE A 150 -1.61 -14.19 21.29
N ASN A 151 -0.57 -14.61 22.00
CA ASN A 151 0.81 -14.56 21.50
C ASN A 151 1.17 -15.91 20.91
N LEU A 152 1.33 -16.00 19.59
CA LEU A 152 1.70 -17.21 18.88
C LEU A 152 3.07 -17.72 19.34
N ASN A 153 3.19 -19.06 19.45
CA ASN A 153 4.43 -19.66 19.92
C ASN A 153 5.59 -19.45 18.96
N LYS A 154 6.62 -18.74 19.41
CA LYS A 154 7.79 -18.34 18.61
C LYS A 154 8.54 -19.55 18.02
N LYS A 155 8.67 -20.67 18.75
CA LYS A 155 9.41 -21.86 18.31
C LYS A 155 8.83 -22.46 17.02
N TYR A 156 7.51 -22.57 16.94
CA TYR A 156 6.83 -23.09 15.75
C TYR A 156 6.72 -22.03 14.65
N PHE A 157 6.40 -20.78 15.00
CA PHE A 157 6.21 -19.71 14.04
C PHE A 157 7.52 -19.33 13.30
N ASN A 158 8.67 -19.40 13.97
CA ASN A 158 9.99 -19.14 13.36
C ASN A 158 10.32 -20.12 12.23
N LYS A 159 9.84 -21.36 12.30
CA LYS A 159 10.06 -22.39 11.27
C LYS A 159 9.29 -22.12 9.97
N ILE A 160 8.32 -21.20 10.00
CA ILE A 160 7.55 -20.83 8.83
C ILE A 160 8.43 -19.98 7.89
N LYS A 161 8.54 -20.37 6.62
CA LYS A 161 9.12 -19.51 5.57
C LYS A 161 8.14 -18.39 5.26
N ALA A 162 8.65 -17.16 5.09
CA ALA A 162 7.83 -16.02 4.71
C ALA A 162 7.25 -16.25 3.31
N ILE A 163 5.92 -16.28 3.20
CA ILE A 163 5.20 -16.54 1.96
C ILE A 163 3.85 -15.82 1.95
N SER A 164 3.44 -15.26 0.81
CA SER A 164 2.10 -14.69 0.64
C SER A 164 1.05 -15.80 0.49
N PHE A 165 -0.20 -15.46 0.82
CA PHE A 165 -1.34 -16.37 0.63
C PHE A 165 -1.56 -16.67 -0.86
N ASP A 166 -1.24 -15.71 -1.71
CA ASP A 166 -1.30 -15.83 -3.17
C ASP A 166 -0.42 -16.98 -3.67
N TYR A 167 0.88 -16.97 -3.33
CA TYR A 167 1.82 -18.04 -3.69
C TYR A 167 1.54 -19.36 -2.95
N ALA A 168 1.17 -19.27 -1.68
CA ALA A 168 0.99 -20.46 -0.87
C ALA A 168 -0.26 -21.25 -1.26
N VAL A 169 -1.37 -20.56 -1.51
CA VAL A 169 -2.69 -21.17 -1.65
C VAL A 169 -3.35 -20.83 -2.99
N LEU A 170 -3.46 -19.54 -3.38
CA LEU A 170 -4.27 -19.15 -4.55
C LEU A 170 -3.72 -19.69 -5.87
N GLU A 171 -2.41 -19.73 -6.05
CA GLU A 171 -1.81 -20.33 -7.28
C GLU A 171 -2.04 -21.84 -7.41
N LYS A 172 -2.29 -22.53 -6.31
CA LYS A 172 -2.35 -23.99 -6.24
C LYS A 172 -3.76 -24.55 -6.06
N ALA A 173 -4.66 -23.74 -5.52
CA ALA A 173 -6.03 -24.16 -5.25
C ALA A 173 -6.85 -24.23 -6.54
N LYS A 174 -7.67 -25.29 -6.67
CA LYS A 174 -8.46 -25.54 -7.88
C LYS A 174 -9.78 -24.77 -7.94
N GLU A 175 -10.34 -24.41 -6.77
CA GLU A 175 -11.67 -23.83 -6.64
C GLU A 175 -11.60 -22.35 -6.31
N ILE A 176 -10.88 -21.57 -7.15
CA ILE A 176 -10.82 -20.12 -7.03
C ILE A 176 -11.85 -19.47 -7.95
N ASN A 177 -12.67 -18.61 -7.38
CA ASN A 177 -13.61 -17.76 -8.10
C ASN A 177 -13.18 -16.30 -7.97
N SER A 178 -13.49 -15.47 -8.95
CA SER A 178 -13.29 -14.03 -8.85
C SER A 178 -14.59 -13.26 -9.00
N ILE A 179 -14.69 -12.18 -8.25
CA ILE A 179 -15.73 -11.17 -8.34
C ILE A 179 -15.11 -9.92 -8.92
N SER A 180 -15.64 -9.44 -10.04
CA SER A 180 -15.14 -8.19 -10.63
C SER A 180 -15.60 -6.99 -9.82
N LEU A 181 -14.65 -6.17 -9.33
CA LEU A 181 -14.92 -4.90 -8.68
C LEU A 181 -14.85 -3.77 -9.70
N ASN A 182 -16.00 -3.17 -10.00
CA ASN A 182 -16.06 -1.93 -10.75
C ASN A 182 -16.15 -0.74 -9.77
N LEU A 183 -15.11 -0.58 -8.98
CA LEU A 183 -15.00 0.42 -7.92
C LEU A 183 -13.64 1.13 -8.04
N ASN A 184 -13.57 2.33 -7.48
CA ASN A 184 -12.29 3.00 -7.31
C ASN A 184 -11.50 2.29 -6.22
N TRP A 185 -10.38 1.69 -6.62
CA TRP A 185 -9.48 0.95 -5.76
C TRP A 185 -8.03 1.35 -6.02
N SER A 186 -7.23 1.40 -4.97
CA SER A 186 -5.78 1.52 -5.02
C SER A 186 -5.18 0.81 -3.80
N ASP A 187 -4.05 0.16 -3.98
CA ASP A 187 -3.25 -0.43 -2.89
C ASP A 187 -2.42 0.62 -2.15
N LEU A 188 -2.40 1.88 -2.65
CA LEU A 188 -1.54 2.97 -2.15
C LEU A 188 -0.06 2.59 -2.08
N GLY A 189 0.37 1.58 -2.83
CA GLY A 189 1.72 1.01 -2.80
C GLY A 189 2.80 1.93 -3.37
N SER A 190 2.43 3.02 -4.04
CA SER A 190 3.35 4.01 -4.56
C SER A 190 2.85 5.43 -4.36
N TRP A 191 3.75 6.39 -4.25
CA TRP A 191 3.41 7.82 -4.20
C TRP A 191 2.59 8.26 -5.40
N LYS A 192 2.83 7.68 -6.57
CA LYS A 192 2.03 7.94 -7.78
C LYS A 192 0.56 7.56 -7.58
N GLU A 193 0.27 6.40 -6.97
CA GLU A 193 -1.09 5.96 -6.66
C GLU A 193 -1.74 6.85 -5.59
N ILE A 194 -1.01 7.21 -4.54
CA ILE A 194 -1.47 8.17 -3.53
C ILE A 194 -1.86 9.50 -4.18
N PHE A 195 -1.03 10.02 -5.10
CA PHE A 195 -1.35 11.25 -5.85
C PHE A 195 -2.58 11.11 -6.74
N ASN A 196 -2.73 9.98 -7.41
CA ASN A 196 -3.90 9.74 -8.25
C ASN A 196 -5.20 9.77 -7.41
N VAL A 197 -5.17 9.17 -6.22
CA VAL A 197 -6.30 9.18 -5.28
C VAL A 197 -6.58 10.61 -4.77
N ILE A 198 -5.56 11.37 -4.40
CA ILE A 198 -5.69 12.75 -3.94
C ILE A 198 -6.24 13.64 -5.07
N LYS A 199 -5.71 13.53 -6.30
CA LYS A 199 -6.19 14.29 -7.46
C LYS A 199 -7.65 14.01 -7.78
N SER A 200 -8.12 12.79 -7.61
CA SER A 200 -9.51 12.44 -7.86
C SER A 200 -10.50 13.08 -6.89
N LYS A 201 -10.05 13.45 -5.69
CA LYS A 201 -10.86 14.11 -4.65
C LYS A 201 -10.77 15.63 -4.66
N THR A 202 -9.72 16.21 -5.27
CA THR A 202 -9.49 17.64 -5.26
C THR A 202 -10.02 18.27 -6.54
N THR A 203 -10.98 19.18 -6.40
CA THR A 203 -11.40 20.05 -7.51
C THR A 203 -10.22 20.95 -7.90
N LYS A 204 -10.15 21.36 -9.18
CA LYS A 204 -9.14 22.33 -9.69
C LYS A 204 -9.04 23.58 -8.80
N THR A 205 -10.14 24.01 -8.22
CA THR A 205 -10.24 25.15 -7.31
C THR A 205 -9.49 24.94 -6.01
N TYR A 206 -9.56 23.74 -5.40
CA TYR A 206 -8.84 23.41 -4.18
C TYR A 206 -7.31 23.44 -4.40
N ILE A 207 -6.84 22.84 -5.49
CA ILE A 207 -5.41 22.82 -5.84
C ILE A 207 -4.88 24.23 -6.07
N LYS A 208 -5.65 25.10 -6.77
CA LYS A 208 -5.27 26.49 -7.01
C LYS A 208 -5.19 27.28 -5.69
N LYS A 209 -6.13 27.09 -4.78
CA LYS A 209 -6.17 27.75 -3.46
C LYS A 209 -5.01 27.34 -2.56
N ASN A 210 -4.49 26.11 -2.70
CA ASN A 210 -3.41 25.52 -1.88
C ASN A 210 -2.03 25.56 -2.58
N THR A 211 -1.86 26.36 -3.63
CA THR A 211 -0.56 26.58 -4.30
C THR A 211 0.04 27.88 -3.79
N PHE A 212 1.28 27.80 -3.31
CA PHE A 212 2.01 28.91 -2.73
C PHE A 212 3.27 29.16 -3.55
N HIS A 213 3.35 30.33 -4.19
CA HIS A 213 4.51 30.75 -4.95
C HIS A 213 5.63 31.26 -4.05
N ARG A 214 6.87 30.96 -4.40
CA ARG A 214 8.09 31.36 -3.71
C ARG A 214 9.16 31.75 -4.73
N PRO A 215 10.18 32.53 -4.38
CA PRO A 215 11.24 32.91 -5.33
C PRO A 215 11.95 31.70 -5.97
N TRP A 216 12.04 30.59 -5.26
CA TRP A 216 12.67 29.36 -5.73
C TRP A 216 11.75 28.43 -6.54
N GLY A 217 10.45 28.74 -6.63
CA GLY A 217 9.46 27.93 -7.34
C GLY A 217 8.10 27.98 -6.67
N ASN A 218 7.49 26.85 -6.39
CA ASN A 218 6.22 26.79 -5.66
C ASN A 218 6.09 25.49 -4.88
N TYR A 219 5.17 25.50 -3.92
CA TYR A 219 4.70 24.26 -3.30
C TYR A 219 3.17 24.20 -3.27
N LYS A 220 2.65 23.00 -3.22
CA LYS A 220 1.22 22.71 -3.14
C LYS A 220 0.95 21.83 -1.94
N ASN A 221 -0.01 22.21 -1.13
CA ASN A 221 -0.52 21.35 -0.08
C ASN A 221 -1.63 20.47 -0.65
N TYR A 222 -1.48 19.15 -0.53
CA TYR A 222 -2.45 18.19 -1.02
C TYR A 222 -3.38 17.67 0.05
N PHE A 223 -2.82 17.32 1.20
CA PHE A 223 -3.59 16.76 2.30
C PHE A 223 -2.96 17.11 3.65
N LYS A 224 -3.79 17.50 4.61
CA LYS A 224 -3.40 17.76 6.00
C LYS A 224 -4.24 16.88 6.92
N GLY A 225 -3.58 16.06 7.73
CA GLY A 225 -4.15 15.34 8.87
C GLY A 225 -3.76 16.00 10.20
N ASP A 226 -4.06 15.34 11.29
CA ASP A 226 -3.81 15.88 12.64
C ASP A 226 -2.31 16.02 12.93
N SER A 227 -1.50 15.05 12.53
CA SER A 227 -0.06 14.99 12.77
C SER A 227 0.80 14.92 11.51
N PHE A 228 0.22 15.13 10.32
CA PHE A 228 0.97 15.11 9.05
C PHE A 228 0.43 16.08 8.01
N LEU A 229 1.32 16.49 7.08
CA LEU A 229 1.00 17.31 5.93
C LEU A 229 1.74 16.80 4.70
N LEU A 230 1.00 16.53 3.62
CA LEU A 230 1.56 16.12 2.34
C LEU A 230 1.64 17.32 1.39
N LYS A 231 2.85 17.56 0.86
CA LYS A 231 3.13 18.65 -0.09
C LYS A 231 3.81 18.13 -1.36
N GLU A 232 3.72 18.90 -2.42
CA GLU A 232 4.59 18.84 -3.57
C GLU A 232 5.42 20.12 -3.64
N LEU A 233 6.73 19.99 -3.72
CA LEU A 233 7.65 21.11 -3.96
C LEU A 233 8.10 21.07 -5.42
N ILE A 234 8.06 22.22 -6.10
CA ILE A 234 8.62 22.38 -7.43
C ILE A 234 9.72 23.43 -7.33
N VAL A 235 10.99 22.96 -7.42
CA VAL A 235 12.15 23.84 -7.38
C VAL A 235 12.57 24.17 -8.82
N ASN A 236 12.50 25.44 -9.17
CA ASN A 236 12.84 25.93 -10.52
C ASN A 236 14.30 25.61 -10.87
N LYS A 237 14.62 25.72 -12.17
CA LYS A 237 15.99 25.62 -12.66
C LYS A 237 16.91 26.59 -11.92
N LYS A 238 18.13 26.14 -11.57
CA LYS A 238 19.18 26.97 -10.91
C LYS A 238 18.70 27.65 -9.63
N SER A 239 17.79 27.03 -8.89
CA SER A 239 17.17 27.57 -7.67
C SER A 239 17.36 26.66 -6.48
N SER A 240 17.20 27.20 -5.27
CA SER A 240 17.27 26.42 -4.02
C SER A 240 16.30 26.93 -2.98
N ILE A 241 15.79 26.05 -2.15
CA ILE A 241 15.14 26.47 -0.90
C ILE A 241 16.19 27.01 0.08
N SER A 242 15.75 27.72 1.13
CA SER A 242 16.67 28.14 2.20
C SER A 242 17.35 26.97 2.87
N LEU A 243 18.58 27.16 3.38
CA LEU A 243 19.16 26.25 4.37
C LEU A 243 18.42 26.47 5.68
N GLN A 244 17.68 25.46 6.14
CA GLN A 244 16.68 25.59 7.19
C GLN A 244 16.62 24.37 8.09
N LYS A 245 15.97 24.52 9.25
CA LYS A 245 15.57 23.40 10.11
C LYS A 245 14.16 23.60 10.68
N HIS A 246 13.59 22.52 11.20
CA HIS A 246 12.32 22.47 11.91
C HIS A 246 12.51 21.80 13.27
N TYR A 247 11.92 22.36 14.32
CA TYR A 247 12.02 21.76 15.65
C TYR A 247 10.94 20.74 15.95
N HIS A 248 9.77 20.88 15.35
CA HIS A 248 8.57 20.15 15.75
C HIS A 248 8.04 19.18 14.70
N ARG A 249 8.80 19.01 13.59
CA ARG A 249 8.45 18.05 12.55
C ARG A 249 9.67 17.40 11.91
N ALA A 250 9.51 16.18 11.49
CA ALA A 250 10.39 15.48 10.57
C ALA A 250 9.82 15.54 9.15
N GLU A 251 10.66 15.32 8.14
CA GLU A 251 10.24 15.32 6.74
C GLU A 251 10.75 14.09 6.00
N HIS A 252 9.91 13.55 5.12
CA HIS A 252 10.27 12.56 4.14
C HIS A 252 10.17 13.20 2.76
N TRP A 253 11.24 13.20 2.00
CA TRP A 253 11.28 13.69 0.63
C TRP A 253 11.47 12.53 -0.33
N THR A 254 10.65 12.49 -1.38
CA THR A 254 10.78 11.55 -2.49
C THR A 254 10.90 12.32 -3.79
N VAL A 255 11.89 11.98 -4.61
CA VAL A 255 12.11 12.64 -5.90
C VAL A 255 11.08 12.11 -6.92
N ALA A 256 10.19 12.98 -7.37
CA ALA A 256 9.20 12.67 -8.40
C ALA A 256 9.69 12.99 -9.82
N SER A 257 10.57 13.99 -9.98
CA SER A 257 11.27 14.29 -11.24
C SER A 257 12.50 15.16 -11.02
N GLY A 258 13.44 15.08 -11.95
CA GLY A 258 14.72 15.80 -11.88
C GLY A 258 15.73 15.11 -10.97
N ARG A 259 16.84 15.79 -10.70
CA ARG A 259 17.98 15.29 -9.91
C ARG A 259 18.40 16.33 -8.86
N PRO A 260 17.76 16.39 -7.69
CA PRO A 260 18.11 17.37 -6.67
C PRO A 260 19.46 17.07 -6.03
N LYS A 261 20.19 18.14 -5.70
CA LYS A 261 21.28 18.13 -4.72
C LYS A 261 20.67 18.41 -3.36
N ILE A 262 20.84 17.49 -2.40
CA ILE A 262 20.23 17.57 -1.08
C ILE A 262 21.35 17.70 -0.03
N THR A 263 21.18 18.65 0.89
CA THR A 263 22.03 18.83 2.06
C THR A 263 21.25 18.41 3.30
N ILE A 264 21.84 17.55 4.17
CA ILE A 264 21.31 17.23 5.50
C ILE A 264 22.48 17.27 6.49
N GLY A 265 22.47 18.22 7.41
CA GLY A 265 23.59 18.51 8.29
C GLY A 265 24.86 18.85 7.51
N LYS A 266 25.91 18.05 7.68
CA LYS A 266 27.17 18.17 6.94
C LYS A 266 27.25 17.32 5.66
N LYS A 267 26.24 16.46 5.42
CA LYS A 267 26.22 15.55 4.26
C LYS A 267 25.56 16.21 3.07
N VAL A 268 26.18 16.05 1.90
CA VAL A 268 25.64 16.51 0.60
C VAL A 268 25.63 15.33 -0.36
N PHE A 269 24.50 15.11 -1.00
CA PHE A 269 24.33 14.01 -1.96
C PHE A 269 23.30 14.37 -3.03
N PHE A 270 23.30 13.64 -4.14
CA PHE A 270 22.30 13.70 -5.18
C PHE A 270 21.31 12.55 -5.02
N LYS A 271 20.09 12.79 -5.45
CA LYS A 271 19.04 11.78 -5.47
C LYS A 271 18.43 11.65 -6.86
N GLU A 272 18.17 10.41 -7.27
CA GLU A 272 17.51 10.10 -8.53
C GLU A 272 16.00 9.96 -8.35
N ILE A 273 15.26 9.86 -9.45
CA ILE A 273 13.80 9.64 -9.45
C ILE A 273 13.48 8.36 -8.68
N ASN A 274 12.44 8.40 -7.84
CA ASN A 274 11.98 7.35 -6.92
C ASN A 274 12.87 7.13 -5.69
N GLU A 275 13.99 7.83 -5.54
CA GLU A 275 14.74 7.79 -4.30
C GLU A 275 14.16 8.73 -3.25
N SER A 276 14.29 8.32 -1.98
CA SER A 276 13.77 9.07 -0.83
C SER A 276 14.88 9.41 0.16
N VAL A 277 14.64 10.44 0.97
CA VAL A 277 15.46 10.77 2.13
C VAL A 277 14.58 11.09 3.34
N PHE A 278 15.04 10.70 4.50
CA PHE A 278 14.46 11.09 5.79
C PHE A 278 15.25 12.23 6.41
N ILE A 279 14.57 13.26 6.86
CA ILE A 279 15.10 14.43 7.53
C ILE A 279 14.55 14.45 8.95
N PRO A 280 15.35 14.08 9.96
CA PRO A 280 14.95 14.15 11.35
C PRO A 280 14.59 15.57 11.79
N SER A 281 13.69 15.71 12.75
CA SER A 281 13.44 16.98 13.43
C SER A 281 14.74 17.57 13.97
N GLY A 282 14.91 18.87 13.87
CA GLY A 282 16.13 19.60 14.27
C GLY A 282 17.30 19.54 13.27
N SER A 283 17.22 18.73 12.21
CA SER A 283 18.28 18.62 11.21
C SER A 283 18.27 19.80 10.25
N ILE A 284 19.44 20.43 10.02
CA ILE A 284 19.62 21.47 9.02
C ILE A 284 19.60 20.82 7.63
N HIS A 285 18.79 21.34 6.71
CA HIS A 285 18.62 20.73 5.39
C HIS A 285 18.28 21.75 4.31
N ARG A 286 18.50 21.35 3.05
CA ARG A 286 18.21 22.16 1.85
C ARG A 286 18.07 21.28 0.62
N ILE A 287 17.22 21.71 -0.33
CA ILE A 287 17.18 21.25 -1.72
C ILE A 287 17.78 22.32 -2.60
N GLU A 288 18.70 21.93 -3.49
CA GLU A 288 19.27 22.75 -4.55
C GLU A 288 19.02 22.08 -5.90
N ASN A 289 18.50 22.82 -6.84
CA ASN A 289 18.42 22.40 -8.24
C ASN A 289 19.50 23.10 -9.05
N ILE A 290 20.58 22.40 -9.36
CA ILE A 290 21.71 22.92 -10.15
C ILE A 290 21.55 22.70 -11.66
N TYR A 291 20.45 22.07 -12.10
CA TYR A 291 20.16 21.74 -13.48
C TYR A 291 19.20 22.74 -14.14
N ASN A 292 19.03 22.63 -15.47
CA ASN A 292 18.18 23.51 -16.28
C ASN A 292 16.71 23.02 -16.38
N VAL A 293 16.36 21.92 -15.71
CA VAL A 293 15.00 21.38 -15.63
C VAL A 293 14.49 21.51 -14.20
N PRO A 294 13.18 21.74 -13.99
CA PRO A 294 12.63 21.80 -12.64
C PRO A 294 12.76 20.47 -11.92
N VAL A 295 13.05 20.53 -10.61
CA VAL A 295 13.01 19.39 -9.70
C VAL A 295 11.65 19.34 -9.01
N ARG A 296 11.08 18.16 -8.89
CA ARG A 296 9.81 17.93 -8.23
C ARG A 296 9.99 16.95 -7.10
N ILE A 297 9.63 17.36 -5.88
CA ILE A 297 9.74 16.58 -4.66
C ILE A 297 8.35 16.40 -4.04
N ILE A 298 8.10 15.20 -3.59
CA ILE A 298 6.99 14.89 -2.69
C ILE A 298 7.52 14.95 -1.28
N GLU A 299 6.89 15.77 -0.45
CA GLU A 299 7.24 15.99 0.93
C GLU A 299 6.10 15.52 1.84
N ALA A 300 6.40 14.59 2.73
CA ALA A 300 5.53 14.25 3.86
C ALA A 300 6.14 14.80 5.14
N GLN A 301 5.47 15.78 5.73
CA GLN A 301 5.81 16.34 7.05
C GLN A 301 5.07 15.57 8.14
N LEU A 302 5.75 15.21 9.22
CA LEU A 302 5.23 14.46 10.36
C LEU A 302 5.59 15.18 11.66
N GLY A 303 4.61 15.57 12.43
CA GLY A 303 4.86 16.28 13.69
C GLY A 303 3.66 17.05 14.23
N ASN A 304 3.85 17.69 15.38
CA ASN A 304 2.78 18.38 16.10
C ASN A 304 2.54 19.81 15.58
N ILE A 305 3.57 20.45 14.99
CA ILE A 305 3.49 21.80 14.44
C ILE A 305 3.88 21.76 12.96
N LEU A 306 2.87 21.83 12.09
CA LEU A 306 3.01 21.76 10.64
C LEU A 306 2.76 23.14 9.99
N LYS A 307 3.32 24.20 10.60
CA LYS A 307 3.19 25.58 10.15
C LYS A 307 4.51 26.13 9.61
N GLU A 308 4.44 27.10 8.72
CA GLU A 308 5.62 27.80 8.19
C GLU A 308 6.39 28.58 9.28
N THR A 309 5.75 28.86 10.44
CA THR A 309 6.39 29.47 11.62
C THR A 309 7.42 28.56 12.31
N ASP A 310 7.41 27.23 12.04
CA ASP A 310 8.41 26.28 12.53
C ASP A 310 9.68 26.24 11.66
N ILE A 311 9.89 27.21 10.75
CA ILE A 311 11.06 27.29 9.89
C ILE A 311 12.10 28.23 10.48
N VAL A 312 13.27 27.70 10.87
CA VAL A 312 14.46 28.50 11.19
C VAL A 312 15.39 28.48 9.96
N ARG A 313 15.66 29.65 9.39
CA ARG A 313 16.51 29.81 8.20
C ARG A 313 17.91 30.25 8.58
N TYR A 314 18.92 29.57 8.03
CA TYR A 314 20.34 29.88 8.26
C TYR A 314 20.97 30.60 7.07
N LYS A 315 20.63 30.20 5.85
CA LYS A 315 21.11 30.80 4.61
C LYS A 315 20.01 30.77 3.56
N ASP A 316 19.74 31.92 2.97
CA ASP A 316 18.71 32.10 1.97
C ASP A 316 19.19 33.04 0.86
N ALA A 317 19.08 32.59 -0.39
CA ALA A 317 19.51 33.39 -1.55
C ALA A 317 18.55 34.55 -1.88
N TYR A 318 17.41 34.65 -1.18
CA TYR A 318 16.31 35.58 -1.47
C TYR A 318 16.04 36.59 -0.35
N GLY A 319 16.97 36.72 0.62
CA GLY A 319 16.89 37.75 1.66
C GLY A 319 15.83 37.51 2.74
N ARG A 320 15.35 36.28 2.95
CA ARG A 320 14.33 35.95 3.95
C ARG A 320 14.92 35.50 5.31
N VAL A 321 16.22 35.66 5.52
CA VAL A 321 16.86 35.48 6.82
C VAL A 321 16.68 36.79 7.59
N LYS A 322 16.04 36.72 8.76
CA LYS A 322 15.97 37.85 9.70
C LYS A 322 17.16 37.85 10.61
#